data_8e9cc8f13740ee6581fa5392211c1898
#
_entry.id   8e9cc8f13740ee6581fa5392211c1898
#
_cell.length_a   1.000
_cell.length_b   1.000
_cell.length_c   1.000
_cell.angle_alpha   90.00
_cell.angle_beta   90.00
_cell.angle_gamma   90.00
#
_symmetry.space_group_name_H-M   'P 1'
#
loop_
_entity.id
_entity.type
_entity.pdbx_description
1 polymer ?
#
loop_
_entity_poly.entity_id
_entity_poly.type
_entity_poly.pdbx_seq_one_letter_code
_entity_poly.pdbx_strand_id
1 'polypeptide(L)'
;SESAWLHALEARERAVGPFDLVVALQATSPIRESADIDGALEQYERERLDSLLTVCEIEDFFNWKLGKDGCGESVNYDWRNRRRRQEIEKRY
;
A
#
# COMPACT_ATOMS: atom_id res chain seq x y z
N SER A 1 -5.74 -8.68 -7.58
CA SER A 1 -6.95 -8.21 -6.89
C SER A 1 -7.27 -9.11 -5.71
N GLU A 2 -8.07 -8.65 -4.79
CA GLU A 2 -8.50 -9.39 -3.59
C GLU A 2 -9.14 -10.75 -3.94
N SER A 3 -9.98 -10.79 -4.96
CA SER A 3 -10.60 -12.03 -5.43
C SER A 3 -9.60 -13.11 -5.84
N ALA A 4 -8.47 -12.73 -6.43
CA ALA A 4 -7.41 -13.68 -6.79
C ALA A 4 -6.72 -14.28 -5.57
N TRP A 5 -6.50 -13.46 -4.52
CA TRP A 5 -5.94 -13.93 -3.26
C TRP A 5 -6.88 -14.90 -2.55
N LEU A 6 -8.17 -14.54 -2.46
CA LEU A 6 -9.18 -15.41 -1.85
C LEU A 6 -9.29 -16.75 -2.58
N HIS A 7 -9.33 -16.73 -3.91
CA HIS A 7 -9.38 -17.97 -4.71
C HIS A 7 -8.13 -18.84 -4.49
N ALA A 8 -6.93 -18.25 -4.44
CA ALA A 8 -5.70 -18.98 -4.20
C ALA A 8 -5.69 -19.59 -2.79
N LEU A 9 -6.13 -18.82 -1.79
CA LEU A 9 -6.24 -19.26 -0.41
C LEU A 9 -7.18 -20.46 -0.29
N GLU A 10 -8.41 -20.34 -0.78
CA GLU A 10 -9.39 -21.43 -0.78
C GLU A 10 -8.87 -22.71 -1.44
N ALA A 11 -8.19 -22.57 -2.60
CA ALA A 11 -7.63 -23.71 -3.30
C ALA A 11 -6.53 -24.41 -2.50
N ARG A 12 -5.71 -23.65 -1.78
CA ARG A 12 -4.63 -24.18 -0.94
C ARG A 12 -5.16 -24.80 0.35
N GLU A 13 -6.12 -24.17 1.00
CA GLU A 13 -6.75 -24.71 2.22
C GLU A 13 -7.42 -26.05 1.99
N ARG A 14 -8.06 -26.26 0.85
CA ARG A 14 -8.63 -27.56 0.46
C ARG A 14 -7.56 -28.66 0.36
N ALA A 15 -6.33 -28.29 0.00
CA ALA A 15 -5.26 -29.26 -0.19
C ALA A 15 -4.43 -29.55 1.07
N VAL A 16 -4.22 -28.55 1.92
CA VAL A 16 -3.26 -28.63 3.05
C VAL A 16 -3.84 -28.22 4.40
N GLY A 17 -5.08 -27.77 4.45
CA GLY A 17 -5.75 -27.28 5.65
C GLY A 17 -5.64 -25.77 5.84
N PRO A 18 -6.23 -25.24 6.93
CA PRO A 18 -6.32 -23.81 7.16
C PRO A 18 -4.95 -23.16 7.42
N PHE A 19 -4.85 -21.88 7.11
CA PHE A 19 -3.71 -21.03 7.38
C PHE A 19 -4.05 -20.01 8.47
N ASP A 20 -3.12 -19.76 9.38
CA ASP A 20 -3.28 -18.75 10.45
C ASP A 20 -2.96 -17.35 9.93
N LEU A 21 -2.08 -17.23 8.91
CA LEU A 21 -1.63 -15.98 8.36
C LEU A 21 -1.38 -16.09 6.84
N VAL A 22 -1.69 -15.04 6.13
CA VAL A 22 -1.42 -14.89 4.69
C VAL A 22 -0.53 -13.69 4.44
N VAL A 23 0.62 -13.91 3.82
CA VAL A 23 1.54 -12.84 3.40
C VAL A 23 1.33 -12.57 1.92
N ALA A 24 0.69 -11.45 1.61
CA ALA A 24 0.35 -11.04 0.24
C ALA A 24 1.49 -10.23 -0.39
N LEU A 25 2.34 -10.86 -1.17
CA LEU A 25 3.45 -10.22 -1.87
C LEU A 25 3.05 -9.88 -3.31
N GLN A 26 3.07 -8.58 -3.67
CA GLN A 26 2.76 -8.15 -5.02
C GLN A 26 3.98 -8.26 -5.94
N ALA A 27 3.81 -8.87 -7.11
CA ALA A 27 4.85 -8.97 -8.14
C ALA A 27 5.26 -7.61 -8.72
N THR A 28 4.39 -6.62 -8.66
CA THR A 28 4.64 -5.24 -9.10
C THR A 28 5.50 -4.43 -8.13
N SER A 29 5.79 -4.97 -6.94
CA SER A 29 6.68 -4.37 -5.94
C SER A 29 7.84 -5.33 -5.63
N PRO A 30 8.76 -5.56 -6.58
CA PRO A 30 9.78 -6.61 -6.47
C PRO A 30 10.96 -6.23 -5.57
N ILE A 31 11.17 -4.95 -5.29
CA ILE A 31 12.30 -4.47 -4.48
C ILE A 31 11.93 -4.65 -3.01
N ARG A 32 12.35 -5.79 -2.46
CA ARG A 32 12.19 -6.16 -1.05
C ARG A 32 13.26 -7.16 -0.66
N GLU A 33 13.64 -7.16 0.59
CA GLU A 33 14.55 -8.12 1.18
C GLU A 33 13.79 -9.09 2.10
N SER A 34 14.37 -10.25 2.41
CA SER A 34 13.77 -11.17 3.38
C SER A 34 13.61 -10.55 4.75
N ALA A 35 14.55 -9.68 5.14
CA ALA A 35 14.48 -8.94 6.40
C ALA A 35 13.25 -8.02 6.52
N ASP A 36 12.74 -7.48 5.41
CA ASP A 36 11.52 -6.66 5.40
C ASP A 36 10.30 -7.50 5.76
N ILE A 37 10.24 -8.74 5.24
CA ILE A 37 9.16 -9.68 5.52
C ILE A 37 9.23 -10.17 6.96
N ASP A 38 10.41 -10.57 7.41
CA ASP A 38 10.63 -11.06 8.76
C ASP A 38 10.31 -9.98 9.79
N GLY A 39 10.76 -8.74 9.58
CA GLY A 39 10.44 -7.61 10.44
C GLY A 39 8.94 -7.28 10.49
N ALA A 40 8.23 -7.38 9.36
CA ALA A 40 6.79 -7.20 9.32
C ALA A 40 6.05 -8.30 10.10
N LEU A 41 6.48 -9.55 9.99
CA LEU A 41 5.91 -10.68 10.74
C LEU A 41 6.16 -10.54 12.25
N GLU A 42 7.37 -10.19 12.65
CA GLU A 42 7.72 -9.92 14.05
C GLU A 42 6.87 -8.79 14.64
N GLN A 43 6.65 -7.71 13.89
CA GLN A 43 5.80 -6.61 14.31
C GLN A 43 4.35 -7.06 14.45
N TYR A 44 3.83 -7.79 13.46
CA TYR A 44 2.47 -8.32 13.45
C TYR A 44 2.18 -9.16 14.70
N GLU A 45 3.07 -10.09 15.03
CA GLU A 45 2.95 -10.96 16.20
C GLU A 45 3.10 -10.20 17.52
N ARG A 46 4.14 -9.36 17.64
CA ARG A 46 4.44 -8.58 18.85
C ARG A 46 3.29 -7.66 19.24
N GLU A 47 2.71 -6.99 18.25
CA GLU A 47 1.64 -6.01 18.46
C GLU A 47 0.24 -6.65 18.40
N ARG A 48 0.15 -7.94 18.11
CA ARG A 48 -1.11 -8.70 17.96
C ARG A 48 -2.10 -8.02 17.02
N LEU A 49 -1.61 -7.67 15.84
CA LEU A 49 -2.39 -6.95 14.83
C LEU A 49 -3.35 -7.89 14.11
N ASP A 50 -4.51 -7.37 13.69
CA ASP A 50 -5.43 -8.08 12.79
C ASP A 50 -4.94 -8.06 11.34
N SER A 51 -4.24 -6.99 10.96
CA SER A 51 -3.59 -6.84 9.65
C SER A 51 -2.42 -5.87 9.73
N LEU A 52 -1.46 -6.01 8.78
CA LEU A 52 -0.33 -5.11 8.64
C LEU A 52 -0.14 -4.79 7.16
N LEU A 53 0.04 -3.52 6.86
CA LEU A 53 0.32 -3.02 5.51
C LEU A 53 1.65 -2.27 5.52
N THR A 54 2.53 -2.65 4.61
CA THR A 54 3.76 -1.88 4.37
C THR A 54 3.50 -0.72 3.44
N VAL A 55 4.02 0.45 3.80
CA VAL A 55 3.82 1.69 3.05
C VAL A 55 5.14 2.44 2.90
N CYS A 56 5.20 3.35 1.94
CA CYS A 56 6.29 4.30 1.82
C CYS A 56 5.76 5.74 1.90
N GLU A 57 6.57 6.64 2.42
CA GLU A 57 6.25 8.07 2.40
C GLU A 57 6.32 8.60 0.96
N ILE A 58 5.24 9.23 0.50
CA ILE A 58 5.19 9.83 -0.83
C ILE A 58 5.85 11.21 -0.79
N GLU A 59 6.88 11.40 -1.58
CA GLU A 59 7.61 12.67 -1.68
C GLU A 59 7.02 13.64 -2.72
N ASP A 60 6.31 13.14 -3.72
CA ASP A 60 5.65 13.95 -4.75
C ASP A 60 4.16 14.10 -4.43
N PHE A 61 3.82 15.29 -3.93
CA PHE A 61 2.50 15.57 -3.36
C PHE A 61 1.55 16.28 -4.32
N PHE A 62 2.01 16.66 -5.51
CA PHE A 62 1.24 17.52 -6.39
C PHE A 62 0.65 16.74 -7.56
N ASN A 63 -0.59 16.27 -7.37
CA ASN A 63 -1.30 15.51 -8.38
C ASN A 63 -2.26 16.39 -9.19
N TRP A 64 -2.30 16.18 -10.52
CA TRP A 64 -3.19 16.82 -11.44
C TRP A 64 -4.00 15.77 -12.19
N LYS A 65 -5.21 16.13 -12.57
CA LYS A 65 -6.04 15.36 -13.50
C LYS A 65 -6.42 16.24 -14.69
N LEU A 66 -6.81 15.61 -15.78
CA LEU A 66 -7.38 16.31 -16.93
C LEU A 66 -8.86 16.60 -16.66
N GLY A 67 -9.23 17.87 -16.64
CA GLY A 67 -10.62 18.33 -16.56
C GLY A 67 -11.41 18.04 -17.83
N LYS A 68 -12.73 18.16 -17.77
CA LYS A 68 -13.62 17.94 -18.93
C LYS A 68 -13.43 18.93 -20.06
N ASP A 69 -12.90 20.09 -19.77
CA ASP A 69 -12.55 21.16 -20.70
C ASP A 69 -11.15 21.01 -21.32
N GLY A 70 -10.44 19.93 -20.98
CA GLY A 70 -9.07 19.67 -21.42
C GLY A 70 -7.99 20.43 -20.62
N CYS A 71 -8.38 21.19 -19.60
CA CYS A 71 -7.45 21.89 -18.72
C CYS A 71 -7.00 21.01 -17.55
N GLY A 72 -5.81 21.29 -17.00
CA GLY A 72 -5.33 20.63 -15.79
C GLY A 72 -6.08 21.12 -14.55
N GLU A 73 -6.60 20.19 -13.77
CA GLU A 73 -7.18 20.47 -12.44
C GLU A 73 -6.28 19.88 -11.36
N SER A 74 -5.93 20.68 -10.35
CA SER A 74 -5.21 20.20 -9.17
C SER A 74 -6.11 19.30 -8.32
N VAL A 75 -5.60 18.13 -7.92
CA VAL A 75 -6.39 17.13 -7.20
C VAL A 75 -6.28 17.29 -5.69
N ASN A 76 -5.11 17.57 -5.18
CA ASN A 76 -4.80 17.44 -3.76
C ASN A 76 -4.14 18.66 -3.13
N TYR A 77 -4.06 19.77 -3.84
CA TYR A 77 -3.53 21.02 -3.29
C TYR A 77 -4.12 22.24 -4.01
N ASP A 78 -4.02 23.42 -3.38
CA ASP A 78 -4.33 24.70 -4.03
C ASP A 78 -3.12 25.20 -4.81
N TRP A 79 -3.17 25.12 -6.15
CA TRP A 79 -2.08 25.54 -7.02
C TRP A 79 -1.79 27.04 -6.97
N ARG A 80 -2.75 27.85 -6.51
CA ARG A 80 -2.56 29.30 -6.32
C ARG A 80 -1.80 29.62 -5.04
N ASN A 81 -1.81 28.67 -4.07
CA ASN A 81 -1.13 28.81 -2.79
C ASN A 81 -0.26 27.56 -2.53
N ARG A 82 0.73 27.37 -3.39
CA ARG A 82 1.65 26.23 -3.30
C ARG A 82 2.50 26.35 -2.04
N ARG A 83 2.26 25.48 -1.10
CA ARG A 83 3.06 25.37 0.14
C ARG A 83 4.41 24.74 -0.13
N ARG A 84 5.36 25.03 0.75
CA ARG A 84 6.66 24.34 0.73
C ARG A 84 6.47 22.90 1.20
N ARG A 85 7.36 22.00 0.76
CA ARG A 85 7.34 20.57 1.12
C ARG A 85 7.27 20.35 2.64
N GLN A 86 7.99 21.15 3.43
CA GLN A 86 8.04 21.06 4.89
C GLN A 86 6.73 21.45 5.59
N GLU A 87 5.83 22.13 4.87
CA GLU A 87 4.53 22.61 5.37
C GLU A 87 3.37 21.70 4.95
N ILE A 88 3.66 20.62 4.21
CA ILE A 88 2.67 19.68 3.71
C ILE A 88 2.62 18.47 4.65
N GLU A 89 1.41 18.05 4.99
CA GLU A 89 1.20 16.85 5.79
C GLU A 89 1.73 15.60 5.05
N LYS A 90 2.42 14.75 5.77
CA LYS A 90 2.94 13.50 5.23
C LYS A 90 1.81 12.59 4.75
N ARG A 91 2.01 11.94 3.61
CA ARG A 91 1.08 10.97 3.03
C ARG A 91 1.81 9.68 2.69
N TYR A 92 1.04 8.61 2.73
CA TYR A 92 1.52 7.26 2.52
C TYR A 92 0.71 6.54 1.44
#